data_cee4621fb8335f2b9117a2dd784f48e3
#
_entry.id   cee4621fb8335f2b9117a2dd784f48e3
#
_cell.length_a   1.000
_cell.length_b   1.000
_cell.length_c   1.000
_cell.angle_alpha   90.00
_cell.angle_beta   90.00
_cell.angle_gamma   90.00
#
_symmetry.space_group_name_H-M   'P 1'
#
loop_
_entity.id
_entity.type
_entity.pdbx_description
1 polymer ?
#
loop_
_entity_poly.entity_id
_entity_poly.type
_entity_poly.pdbx_seq_one_letter_code
_entity_poly.pdbx_strand_id
1 'polypeptide(L)'
;MGLCDSASNNNQNINPKNNLVPKKNLVIENDTTGIFAKYNIENDNIELLKKKNNGYILPTNLARREQIEKYYNIKEKILGEGAYGQVCIGEKDGINFAIKRMKKNKLKDLKLLLLEAEISLSIKHESIITYYEIFEDLEYISYVMDLGEGGDLFDFIVGCPLGHLPADIVIDLLIQIFDVVDYLHSVKKIIHRDLKPENFMIKIDIYNKPKIKLIDFGLATYIPTNGKKIREFYGTREYAAPEIYESSGYLEKVDEWAIGVIMYNMLTGFEPFRGETPEEIKDSILFSQIRFEVIEDVDLREINKKLLNRYVANRICSKDALNEIKRIKIERDNYKKGQKRISKKTPSIVLRKEIQEEKDYMDYWGTVTSRIKSGYDLF
;
A
#
# COMPACT_ATOMS: atom_id res chain seq x y z
N MET A 1 67.33 13.97 40.35
CA MET A 1 68.49 13.61 39.53
C MET A 1 67.92 13.11 38.23
N GLY A 2 67.91 13.79 37.18
CA GLY A 2 68.87 14.60 36.46
C GLY A 2 68.70 14.18 35.03
N LEU A 3 68.36 15.14 34.28
CA LEU A 3 68.93 15.85 33.13
C LEU A 3 68.48 15.22 31.79
N CYS A 4 67.72 15.94 31.01
CA CYS A 4 68.08 16.95 29.98
C CYS A 4 68.87 16.41 28.80
N ASP A 5 68.35 16.61 27.66
CA ASP A 5 68.68 17.32 26.41
C ASP A 5 68.56 16.39 25.20
N SER A 6 68.27 16.76 24.03
CA SER A 6 68.16 18.00 23.33
C SER A 6 67.53 17.76 21.93
N ALA A 7 67.01 18.76 21.36
CA ALA A 7 66.41 18.87 20.04
C ALA A 7 67.34 18.50 18.87
N SER A 8 66.71 18.03 17.77
CA SER A 8 67.16 18.47 16.44
C SER A 8 66.02 18.37 15.45
N ASN A 9 65.66 19.54 14.87
CA ASN A 9 64.80 19.74 13.73
C ASN A 9 65.31 18.97 12.50
N ASN A 10 64.41 18.32 11.83
CA ASN A 10 64.54 18.11 10.39
C ASN A 10 63.20 18.32 9.70
N ASN A 11 63.03 19.51 9.15
CA ASN A 11 62.06 19.81 8.13
C ASN A 11 62.31 18.93 6.90
N GLN A 12 61.39 18.04 6.58
CA GLN A 12 61.27 17.52 5.24
C GLN A 12 59.84 17.78 4.73
N ASN A 13 59.77 18.66 3.74
CA ASN A 13 58.65 18.90 2.87
C ASN A 13 58.15 17.59 2.30
N ILE A 14 56.94 17.12 2.70
CA ILE A 14 56.19 16.09 2.01
C ILE A 14 55.01 16.73 1.34
N ASN A 15 55.11 16.85 0.03
CA ASN A 15 54.10 17.21 -0.95
C ASN A 15 52.86 16.30 -0.75
N PRO A 16 51.62 16.81 -0.59
CA PRO A 16 50.43 15.98 -0.58
C PRO A 16 50.05 15.60 -2.00
N LYS A 17 50.66 14.57 -2.57
CA LYS A 17 50.14 13.91 -3.76
C LYS A 17 48.95 13.05 -3.36
N ASN A 18 47.77 13.50 -3.82
CA ASN A 18 46.61 12.71 -4.18
C ASN A 18 46.65 11.21 -3.86
N ASN A 19 46.19 10.85 -2.68
CA ASN A 19 45.57 9.55 -2.46
C ASN A 19 44.04 9.76 -2.58
N LEU A 20 43.56 9.78 -3.79
CA LEU A 20 42.15 9.45 -4.10
C LEU A 20 41.98 7.97 -3.74
N VAL A 21 41.56 7.72 -2.52
CA VAL A 21 40.92 6.46 -2.15
C VAL A 21 39.73 6.32 -3.11
N PRO A 22 39.61 5.26 -3.92
CA PRO A 22 38.47 5.08 -4.75
C PRO A 22 37.25 5.01 -3.83
N LYS A 23 36.30 5.93 -3.99
CA LYS A 23 34.98 5.85 -3.36
C LYS A 23 34.40 4.52 -3.79
N LYS A 24 34.49 3.50 -2.94
CA LYS A 24 33.77 2.25 -3.10
C LYS A 24 32.30 2.60 -3.24
N ASN A 25 31.71 2.13 -4.31
CA ASN A 25 30.31 2.25 -4.68
C ASN A 25 29.40 1.77 -3.53
N LEU A 26 28.99 2.67 -2.64
CA LEU A 26 28.15 2.35 -1.47
C LEU A 26 26.70 2.03 -1.83
N VAL A 27 26.25 2.32 -3.06
CA VAL A 27 24.84 2.22 -3.46
C VAL A 27 24.49 0.83 -4.02
N ILE A 28 25.47 0.05 -4.52
CA ILE A 28 25.20 -1.31 -5.03
C ILE A 28 24.91 -2.30 -3.90
N GLU A 29 25.39 -2.07 -2.68
CA GLU A 29 25.15 -2.99 -1.56
C GLU A 29 23.69 -3.03 -1.09
N ASN A 30 22.91 -1.99 -1.36
CA ASN A 30 21.51 -1.89 -0.93
C ASN A 30 20.46 -2.16 -2.04
N ASP A 31 20.87 -2.40 -3.28
CA ASP A 31 19.92 -2.79 -4.33
C ASP A 31 19.63 -4.30 -4.28
N THR A 32 18.75 -4.68 -3.34
CA THR A 32 18.29 -6.08 -3.20
C THR A 32 17.40 -6.53 -4.35
N THR A 33 16.94 -5.61 -5.20
CA THR A 33 15.98 -5.85 -6.30
C THR A 33 16.66 -6.03 -7.65
N GLY A 34 17.89 -5.55 -7.81
CA GLY A 34 18.60 -5.52 -9.09
C GLY A 34 18.04 -4.49 -10.09
N ILE A 35 17.19 -3.55 -9.62
CA ILE A 35 16.52 -2.58 -10.50
C ILE A 35 17.52 -1.66 -11.21
N PHE A 36 18.59 -1.25 -10.54
CA PHE A 36 19.64 -0.43 -11.14
C PHE A 36 20.41 -1.18 -12.22
N ALA A 37 20.76 -2.45 -11.98
CA ALA A 37 21.40 -3.30 -12.97
C ALA A 37 20.52 -3.53 -14.19
N LYS A 38 19.22 -3.74 -14.00
CA LYS A 38 18.25 -3.93 -15.08
C LYS A 38 18.21 -2.76 -16.05
N TYR A 39 18.34 -1.53 -15.56
CA TYR A 39 18.30 -0.32 -16.39
C TYR A 39 19.68 0.28 -16.67
N ASN A 40 20.77 -0.44 -16.39
CA ASN A 40 22.15 0.01 -16.56
C ASN A 40 22.43 1.36 -15.86
N ILE A 41 21.88 1.53 -14.66
CA ILE A 41 22.06 2.73 -13.84
C ILE A 41 23.21 2.49 -12.87
N GLU A 42 24.34 3.14 -13.13
CA GLU A 42 25.51 3.11 -12.25
C GLU A 42 25.29 4.14 -11.13
N ASN A 43 24.88 3.71 -9.95
CA ASN A 43 24.88 4.53 -8.72
C ASN A 43 24.55 6.01 -8.87
N ASP A 44 23.87 6.40 -9.96
CA ASP A 44 23.52 7.75 -10.24
C ASP A 44 22.40 8.19 -9.30
N ASN A 45 22.56 9.31 -8.65
CA ASN A 45 21.44 9.99 -8.03
C ASN A 45 20.56 10.66 -9.10
N ILE A 46 19.36 11.08 -8.69
CA ILE A 46 18.40 11.74 -9.60
C ILE A 46 19.02 12.92 -10.36
N GLU A 47 19.87 13.72 -9.72
CA GLU A 47 20.48 14.90 -10.34
C GLU A 47 21.52 14.53 -11.40
N LEU A 48 22.30 13.47 -11.18
CA LEU A 48 23.24 12.96 -12.17
C LEU A 48 22.51 12.38 -13.40
N LEU A 49 21.41 11.65 -13.16
CA LEU A 49 20.58 11.14 -14.27
C LEU A 49 19.97 12.28 -15.10
N LYS A 50 19.41 13.31 -14.45
CA LYS A 50 18.91 14.49 -15.15
C LYS A 50 20.01 15.12 -16.02
N LYS A 51 21.21 15.28 -15.47
CA LYS A 51 22.36 15.84 -16.21
C LYS A 51 22.78 14.99 -17.40
N LYS A 52 22.84 13.67 -17.25
CA LYS A 52 23.21 12.72 -18.33
C LYS A 52 22.15 12.66 -19.44
N ASN A 53 20.87 12.76 -19.08
CA ASN A 53 19.74 12.52 -19.95
C ASN A 53 18.93 13.78 -20.30
N ASN A 54 19.56 14.95 -20.34
CA ASN A 54 18.91 16.22 -20.72
C ASN A 54 17.64 16.51 -19.90
N GLY A 55 17.69 16.29 -18.60
CA GLY A 55 16.58 16.52 -17.67
C GLY A 55 15.63 15.33 -17.44
N TYR A 56 15.81 14.21 -18.12
CA TYR A 56 14.99 13.02 -17.94
C TYR A 56 15.60 12.03 -16.92
N ILE A 57 14.72 11.30 -16.21
CA ILE A 57 15.08 10.37 -15.14
C ILE A 57 14.72 8.93 -15.54
N LEU A 58 13.50 8.72 -16.04
CA LEU A 58 13.00 7.38 -16.34
C LEU A 58 13.56 6.84 -17.67
N PRO A 59 13.78 5.51 -17.76
CA PRO A 59 14.08 4.83 -19.01
C PRO A 59 12.96 5.00 -20.04
N THR A 60 13.31 5.10 -21.35
CA THR A 60 12.35 5.32 -22.44
C THR A 60 11.33 4.20 -22.64
N ASN A 61 11.62 3.00 -22.14
CA ASN A 61 10.66 1.90 -22.14
C ASN A 61 9.66 1.95 -20.98
N LEU A 62 9.87 2.83 -19.99
CA LEU A 62 8.93 3.08 -18.90
C LEU A 62 8.11 4.36 -19.10
N ALA A 63 8.70 5.41 -19.68
CA ALA A 63 8.02 6.69 -19.83
C ALA A 63 8.21 7.31 -21.20
N ARG A 64 7.17 7.96 -21.71
CA ARG A 64 7.22 8.81 -22.90
C ARG A 64 7.84 10.16 -22.51
N ARG A 65 8.89 10.58 -23.23
CA ARG A 65 9.57 11.88 -23.02
C ARG A 65 8.82 13.01 -23.73
N GLU A 66 7.57 13.23 -23.35
CA GLU A 66 6.65 14.20 -23.94
C GLU A 66 5.79 14.86 -22.87
N GLN A 67 5.27 16.05 -23.18
CA GLN A 67 4.26 16.72 -22.35
C GLN A 67 2.92 15.96 -22.46
N ILE A 68 2.34 15.61 -21.33
CA ILE A 68 1.07 14.88 -21.25
C ILE A 68 -0.09 15.68 -21.88
N GLU A 69 -0.04 16.99 -21.82
CA GLU A 69 -1.05 17.91 -22.34
C GLU A 69 -1.25 17.81 -23.87
N LYS A 70 -0.32 17.16 -24.59
CA LYS A 70 -0.50 16.82 -26.01
C LYS A 70 -1.53 15.71 -26.24
N TYR A 71 -1.79 14.90 -25.25
CA TYR A 71 -2.60 13.67 -25.34
C TYR A 71 -3.83 13.69 -24.47
N TYR A 72 -3.79 14.44 -23.35
CA TYR A 72 -4.84 14.52 -22.36
C TYR A 72 -5.19 15.96 -22.05
N ASN A 73 -6.49 16.27 -22.06
CA ASN A 73 -7.00 17.55 -21.57
C ASN A 73 -7.02 17.51 -20.04
N ILE A 74 -6.05 18.14 -19.39
CA ILE A 74 -5.94 18.17 -17.93
C ILE A 74 -6.96 19.16 -17.36
N LYS A 75 -7.84 18.68 -16.50
CA LYS A 75 -8.85 19.52 -15.81
C LYS A 75 -8.24 20.14 -14.55
N GLU A 76 -8.73 21.31 -14.18
CA GLU A 76 -8.27 22.04 -12.97
C GLU A 76 -8.64 21.32 -11.66
N LYS A 77 -9.65 20.44 -11.70
CA LYS A 77 -10.12 19.71 -10.51
C LYS A 77 -9.02 18.78 -9.99
N ILE A 78 -8.52 19.04 -8.78
CA ILE A 78 -7.59 18.19 -8.03
C ILE A 78 -8.42 17.14 -7.28
N LEU A 79 -8.08 15.87 -7.45
CA LEU A 79 -8.69 14.73 -6.76
C LEU A 79 -8.00 14.40 -5.45
N GLY A 80 -6.73 14.78 -5.31
CA GLY A 80 -5.93 14.53 -4.12
C GLY A 80 -4.57 15.20 -4.22
N GLU A 81 -3.97 15.52 -3.08
CA GLU A 81 -2.63 16.08 -2.99
C GLU A 81 -1.78 15.25 -2.03
N GLY A 82 -0.55 14.94 -2.41
CA GLY A 82 0.40 14.16 -1.63
C GLY A 82 1.78 14.80 -1.56
N ALA A 83 2.69 14.14 -0.82
CA ALA A 83 4.04 14.65 -0.55
C ALA A 83 4.84 14.98 -1.82
N TYR A 84 4.63 14.24 -2.90
CA TYR A 84 5.41 14.38 -4.15
C TYR A 84 4.67 15.13 -5.27
N GLY A 85 3.35 15.31 -5.15
CA GLY A 85 2.56 15.92 -6.21
C GLY A 85 1.07 15.84 -5.97
N GLN A 86 0.30 15.89 -7.05
CA GLN A 86 -1.15 15.93 -7.02
C GLN A 86 -1.75 14.93 -8.00
N VAL A 87 -2.99 14.52 -7.75
CA VAL A 87 -3.81 13.74 -8.68
C VAL A 87 -4.88 14.65 -9.25
N CYS A 88 -5.00 14.70 -10.57
CA CYS A 88 -6.01 15.48 -11.28
C CYS A 88 -6.74 14.61 -12.30
N ILE A 89 -7.79 15.15 -12.91
CA ILE A 89 -8.53 14.48 -13.99
C ILE A 89 -7.90 14.87 -15.33
N GLY A 90 -7.64 13.87 -16.17
CA GLY A 90 -7.32 14.06 -17.58
C GLY A 90 -8.36 13.40 -18.46
N GLU A 91 -8.76 14.06 -19.55
CA GLU A 91 -9.72 13.53 -20.51
C GLU A 91 -9.02 13.22 -21.83
N LYS A 92 -9.33 12.06 -22.41
CA LYS A 92 -8.90 11.66 -23.74
C LYS A 92 -10.03 10.89 -24.42
N ASP A 93 -10.39 11.31 -25.63
CA ASP A 93 -11.46 10.66 -26.43
C ASP A 93 -12.79 10.53 -25.69
N GLY A 94 -13.14 11.53 -24.83
CA GLY A 94 -14.36 11.55 -24.02
C GLY A 94 -14.30 10.66 -22.76
N ILE A 95 -13.15 10.01 -22.49
CA ILE A 95 -12.94 9.16 -21.30
C ILE A 95 -12.10 9.93 -20.28
N ASN A 96 -12.53 9.91 -19.02
CA ASN A 96 -11.78 10.51 -17.93
C ASN A 96 -10.81 9.50 -17.29
N PHE A 97 -9.62 9.97 -16.96
CA PHE A 97 -8.53 9.26 -16.31
C PHE A 97 -8.09 10.01 -15.05
N ALA A 98 -7.56 9.32 -14.08
CA ALA A 98 -6.78 9.93 -13.01
C ALA A 98 -5.32 10.08 -13.47
N ILE A 99 -4.73 11.23 -13.21
CA ILE A 99 -3.35 11.54 -13.56
C ILE A 99 -2.61 11.96 -12.30
N LYS A 100 -1.74 11.07 -11.79
CA LYS A 100 -0.83 11.35 -10.67
C LYS A 100 0.38 12.10 -11.22
N ARG A 101 0.51 13.38 -10.90
CA ARG A 101 1.62 14.26 -11.38
C ARG A 101 2.60 14.52 -10.24
N MET A 102 3.83 14.07 -10.40
CA MET A 102 4.90 14.24 -9.42
C MET A 102 5.92 15.27 -9.91
N LYS A 103 6.23 16.27 -9.07
CA LYS A 103 7.27 17.25 -9.38
C LYS A 103 8.65 16.65 -9.21
N LYS A 104 9.48 16.69 -10.26
CA LYS A 104 10.83 16.10 -10.28
C LYS A 104 11.78 16.68 -9.22
N ASN A 105 11.56 17.92 -8.79
CA ASN A 105 12.36 18.55 -7.75
C ASN A 105 12.02 18.07 -6.33
N LYS A 106 10.88 17.41 -6.14
CA LYS A 106 10.48 16.81 -4.87
C LYS A 106 10.91 15.34 -4.74
N LEU A 107 11.33 14.70 -5.82
CA LEU A 107 11.75 13.30 -5.84
C LEU A 107 13.12 13.15 -5.17
N LYS A 108 13.23 12.18 -4.27
CA LYS A 108 14.45 11.94 -3.47
C LYS A 108 15.04 10.54 -3.66
N ASP A 109 14.20 9.56 -3.90
CA ASP A 109 14.59 8.15 -3.99
C ASP A 109 14.39 7.63 -5.42
N LEU A 110 15.51 7.46 -6.12
CA LEU A 110 15.53 6.95 -7.49
C LEU A 110 15.08 5.48 -7.57
N LYS A 111 15.44 4.67 -6.58
CA LYS A 111 15.10 3.26 -6.53
C LYS A 111 13.59 3.07 -6.41
N LEU A 112 12.94 3.81 -5.51
CA LEU A 112 11.49 3.78 -5.36
C LEU A 112 10.79 4.25 -6.62
N LEU A 113 11.25 5.34 -7.23
CA LEU A 113 10.68 5.85 -8.48
C LEU A 113 10.73 4.83 -9.63
N LEU A 114 11.87 4.16 -9.82
CA LEU A 114 12.03 3.13 -10.85
C LEU A 114 11.16 1.90 -10.57
N LEU A 115 11.10 1.48 -9.31
CA LEU A 115 10.25 0.37 -8.89
C LEU A 115 8.77 0.70 -9.08
N GLU A 116 8.32 1.87 -8.65
CA GLU A 116 6.94 2.32 -8.84
C GLU A 116 6.56 2.31 -10.32
N ALA A 117 7.39 2.90 -11.19
CA ALA A 117 7.11 2.95 -12.62
C ALA A 117 7.05 1.56 -13.27
N GLU A 118 8.01 0.69 -12.96
CA GLU A 118 8.05 -0.67 -13.51
C GLU A 118 6.90 -1.53 -12.99
N ILE A 119 6.69 -1.53 -11.68
CA ILE A 119 5.64 -2.34 -11.05
C ILE A 119 4.27 -1.91 -11.56
N SER A 120 3.96 -0.62 -11.53
CA SER A 120 2.65 -0.10 -11.95
C SER A 120 2.28 -0.51 -13.37
N LEU A 121 3.23 -0.49 -14.30
CA LEU A 121 3.00 -0.90 -15.69
C LEU A 121 2.96 -2.43 -15.90
N SER A 122 3.55 -3.21 -14.99
CA SER A 122 3.71 -4.68 -15.13
C SER A 122 2.56 -5.49 -14.53
N ILE A 123 1.77 -4.89 -13.63
CA ILE A 123 0.71 -5.57 -12.88
C ILE A 123 -0.64 -5.42 -13.57
N LYS A 124 -1.42 -6.50 -13.58
CA LYS A 124 -2.81 -6.49 -14.07
C LYS A 124 -3.64 -7.44 -13.23
N HIS A 125 -4.62 -6.89 -12.52
CA HIS A 125 -5.53 -7.65 -11.67
C HIS A 125 -6.86 -6.91 -11.55
N GLU A 126 -7.99 -7.63 -11.40
CA GLU A 126 -9.31 -6.98 -11.32
C GLU A 126 -9.44 -6.05 -10.09
N SER A 127 -8.73 -6.36 -9.00
CA SER A 127 -8.70 -5.56 -7.77
C SER A 127 -7.49 -4.62 -7.70
N ILE A 128 -6.83 -4.31 -8.80
CA ILE A 128 -5.78 -3.28 -8.91
C ILE A 128 -6.25 -2.21 -9.88
N ILE A 129 -5.93 -0.95 -9.60
CA ILE A 129 -6.14 0.12 -10.55
C ILE A 129 -5.28 -0.10 -11.79
N THR A 130 -5.83 0.14 -12.98
CA THR A 130 -5.06 -0.04 -14.22
C THR A 130 -4.20 1.18 -14.46
N TYR A 131 -2.89 0.98 -14.60
CA TYR A 131 -1.96 1.99 -15.11
C TYR A 131 -1.78 1.79 -16.61
N TYR A 132 -1.93 2.86 -17.39
CA TYR A 132 -1.87 2.81 -18.86
C TYR A 132 -0.52 3.20 -19.40
N GLU A 133 -0.04 4.38 -19.00
CA GLU A 133 1.19 4.95 -19.51
C GLU A 133 1.76 5.98 -18.53
N ILE A 134 3.05 6.27 -18.69
CA ILE A 134 3.76 7.30 -17.92
C ILE A 134 4.33 8.32 -18.91
N PHE A 135 4.16 9.58 -18.59
CA PHE A 135 4.78 10.68 -19.29
C PHE A 135 5.85 11.32 -18.42
N GLU A 136 6.91 11.76 -19.05
CA GLU A 136 7.96 12.51 -18.38
C GLU A 136 8.34 13.73 -19.23
N ASP A 137 8.12 14.93 -18.69
CA ASP A 137 8.65 16.18 -19.24
C ASP A 137 9.81 16.71 -18.37
N LEU A 138 10.20 17.98 -18.55
CA LEU A 138 11.31 18.58 -17.79
C LEU A 138 10.99 18.79 -16.30
N GLU A 139 9.71 18.97 -15.95
CA GLU A 139 9.26 19.33 -14.61
C GLU A 139 8.55 18.18 -13.88
N TYR A 140 7.79 17.35 -14.62
CA TYR A 140 6.87 16.37 -14.04
C TYR A 140 7.14 14.97 -14.56
N ILE A 141 6.77 13.99 -13.72
CA ILE A 141 6.46 12.61 -14.11
C ILE A 141 4.98 12.41 -13.83
N SER A 142 4.24 11.94 -14.85
CA SER A 142 2.78 11.84 -14.83
C SER A 142 2.34 10.41 -15.12
N TYR A 143 1.67 9.76 -14.17
CA TYR A 143 1.10 8.42 -14.33
C TYR A 143 -0.36 8.55 -14.74
N VAL A 144 -0.73 7.89 -15.83
CA VAL A 144 -2.12 7.81 -16.30
C VAL A 144 -2.71 6.49 -15.84
N MET A 145 -3.84 6.57 -15.13
CA MET A 145 -4.51 5.39 -14.58
C MET A 145 -6.02 5.53 -14.64
N ASP A 146 -6.74 4.42 -14.37
CA ASP A 146 -8.21 4.46 -14.25
C ASP A 146 -8.62 5.57 -13.26
N LEU A 147 -9.69 6.27 -13.59
CA LEU A 147 -10.34 7.15 -12.62
C LEU A 147 -11.06 6.28 -11.59
N GLY A 148 -10.59 6.31 -10.34
CA GLY A 148 -11.27 5.68 -9.22
C GLY A 148 -12.60 6.38 -8.98
N GLU A 149 -13.69 5.61 -8.98
CA GLU A 149 -15.03 6.09 -8.63
C GLU A 149 -15.33 5.66 -7.19
N GLY A 150 -15.78 6.57 -6.36
CA GLY A 150 -16.06 6.35 -4.94
C GLY A 150 -14.95 6.86 -4.03
N GLY A 151 -15.14 6.70 -2.72
CA GLY A 151 -14.14 7.00 -1.69
C GLY A 151 -13.16 5.84 -1.49
N ASP A 152 -12.31 5.97 -0.50
CA ASP A 152 -11.44 4.89 -0.08
C ASP A 152 -12.09 4.02 1.03
N LEU A 153 -11.40 2.95 1.42
CA LEU A 153 -11.88 2.04 2.47
C LEU A 153 -11.92 2.71 3.84
N PHE A 154 -11.08 3.72 4.09
CA PHE A 154 -11.12 4.47 5.34
C PHE A 154 -12.43 5.24 5.47
N ASP A 155 -12.77 6.04 4.46
CA ASP A 155 -14.04 6.78 4.41
C ASP A 155 -15.25 5.83 4.49
N PHE A 156 -15.12 4.66 3.86
CA PHE A 156 -16.12 3.62 3.89
C PHE A 156 -16.38 3.06 5.31
N ILE A 157 -15.32 2.83 6.09
CA ILE A 157 -15.42 2.37 7.48
C ILE A 157 -16.02 3.48 8.36
N VAL A 158 -15.45 4.68 8.29
CA VAL A 158 -15.86 5.84 9.12
C VAL A 158 -17.30 6.27 8.82
N GLY A 159 -17.69 6.21 7.55
CA GLY A 159 -19.04 6.57 7.12
C GLY A 159 -20.11 5.53 7.48
N CYS A 160 -19.74 4.34 7.95
CA CYS A 160 -20.72 3.31 8.33
C CYS A 160 -21.48 3.73 9.61
N PRO A 161 -22.84 3.75 9.61
CA PRO A 161 -23.63 4.17 10.76
C PRO A 161 -23.43 3.34 12.03
N LEU A 162 -22.93 2.10 11.87
CA LEU A 162 -22.61 1.19 12.98
C LEU A 162 -21.25 1.50 13.63
N GLY A 163 -20.45 2.41 13.05
CA GLY A 163 -19.08 2.67 13.46
C GLY A 163 -18.09 1.57 13.07
N HIS A 164 -18.55 0.50 12.43
CA HIS A 164 -17.76 -0.62 11.89
C HIS A 164 -18.52 -1.31 10.76
N LEU A 165 -17.85 -2.13 9.96
CA LEU A 165 -18.50 -2.84 8.85
C LEU A 165 -19.14 -4.16 9.32
N PRO A 166 -20.32 -4.53 8.76
CA PRO A 166 -20.92 -5.85 9.00
C PRO A 166 -20.00 -6.99 8.56
N ALA A 167 -19.97 -8.09 9.32
CA ALA A 167 -19.09 -9.23 9.09
C ALA A 167 -19.14 -9.79 7.66
N ASP A 168 -20.32 -9.88 7.05
CA ASP A 168 -20.48 -10.38 5.68
C ASP A 168 -19.80 -9.47 4.64
N ILE A 169 -19.85 -8.15 4.87
CA ILE A 169 -19.17 -7.16 4.01
C ILE A 169 -17.66 -7.27 4.18
N VAL A 170 -17.19 -7.41 5.42
CA VAL A 170 -15.78 -7.64 5.71
C VAL A 170 -15.27 -8.90 5.01
N ILE A 171 -16.04 -9.99 5.03
CA ILE A 171 -15.72 -11.23 4.28
C ILE A 171 -15.59 -10.96 2.79
N ASP A 172 -16.53 -10.24 2.19
CA ASP A 172 -16.53 -9.93 0.74
C ASP A 172 -15.33 -9.05 0.35
N LEU A 173 -14.94 -8.11 1.20
CA LEU A 173 -13.76 -7.27 1.01
C LEU A 173 -12.47 -8.07 1.22
N LEU A 174 -12.37 -8.88 2.29
CA LEU A 174 -11.18 -9.68 2.57
C LEU A 174 -10.86 -10.70 1.48
N ILE A 175 -11.89 -11.30 0.86
CA ILE A 175 -11.67 -12.19 -0.30
C ILE A 175 -10.92 -11.44 -1.40
N GLN A 176 -11.29 -10.21 -1.70
CA GLN A 176 -10.67 -9.40 -2.75
C GLN A 176 -9.27 -8.92 -2.31
N ILE A 177 -9.11 -8.52 -1.03
CA ILE A 177 -7.81 -8.07 -0.47
C ILE A 177 -6.81 -9.22 -0.48
N PHE A 178 -7.18 -10.41 0.02
CA PHE A 178 -6.27 -11.56 0.01
C PHE A 178 -5.97 -12.06 -1.41
N ASP A 179 -6.93 -12.01 -2.32
CA ASP A 179 -6.74 -12.41 -3.71
C ASP A 179 -5.69 -11.54 -4.41
N VAL A 180 -5.78 -10.21 -4.24
CA VAL A 180 -4.82 -9.28 -4.83
C VAL A 180 -3.44 -9.40 -4.18
N VAL A 181 -3.36 -9.60 -2.86
CA VAL A 181 -2.06 -9.72 -2.18
C VAL A 181 -1.40 -11.07 -2.47
N ASP A 182 -2.16 -12.16 -2.55
CA ASP A 182 -1.62 -13.44 -3.03
C ASP A 182 -1.09 -13.34 -4.47
N TYR A 183 -1.81 -12.65 -5.36
CA TYR A 183 -1.31 -12.36 -6.71
C TYR A 183 0.01 -11.59 -6.69
N LEU A 184 0.14 -10.54 -5.86
CA LEU A 184 1.38 -9.79 -5.73
C LEU A 184 2.52 -10.66 -5.22
N HIS A 185 2.30 -11.43 -4.15
CA HIS A 185 3.34 -12.25 -3.51
C HIS A 185 3.70 -13.49 -4.32
N SER A 186 2.68 -14.27 -4.74
CA SER A 186 2.88 -15.59 -5.36
C SER A 186 3.22 -15.51 -6.83
N VAL A 187 2.60 -14.59 -7.59
CA VAL A 187 2.75 -14.49 -9.04
C VAL A 187 3.78 -13.43 -9.42
N LYS A 188 3.67 -12.24 -8.87
CA LYS A 188 4.52 -11.10 -9.25
C LYS A 188 5.79 -10.99 -8.43
N LYS A 189 5.87 -11.66 -7.27
CA LYS A 189 6.98 -11.57 -6.32
C LYS A 189 7.21 -10.14 -5.83
N ILE A 190 6.12 -9.43 -5.53
CA ILE A 190 6.10 -8.04 -5.09
C ILE A 190 5.57 -7.97 -3.66
N ILE A 191 6.19 -7.15 -2.82
CA ILE A 191 5.73 -6.73 -1.50
C ILE A 191 5.22 -5.31 -1.64
N HIS A 192 4.01 -5.01 -1.13
CA HIS A 192 3.42 -3.68 -1.23
C HIS A 192 4.02 -2.68 -0.23
N ARG A 193 4.20 -3.09 1.02
CA ARG A 193 4.82 -2.34 2.13
C ARG A 193 4.04 -1.14 2.69
N ASP A 194 2.93 -0.76 2.07
CA ASP A 194 2.07 0.34 2.56
C ASP A 194 0.58 0.00 2.36
N LEU A 195 0.17 -1.22 2.76
CA LEU A 195 -1.24 -1.56 2.78
C LEU A 195 -1.92 -0.84 3.95
N LYS A 196 -2.94 -0.05 3.62
CA LYS A 196 -3.79 0.68 4.55
C LYS A 196 -5.13 0.99 3.90
N PRO A 197 -6.19 1.32 4.66
CA PRO A 197 -7.52 1.55 4.09
C PRO A 197 -7.53 2.60 2.98
N GLU A 198 -6.74 3.67 3.09
CA GLU A 198 -6.67 4.77 2.12
C GLU A 198 -6.13 4.31 0.75
N ASN A 199 -5.41 3.19 0.70
CA ASN A 199 -4.89 2.64 -0.54
C ASN A 199 -5.85 1.66 -1.24
N PHE A 200 -7.07 1.47 -0.71
CA PHE A 200 -8.13 0.67 -1.33
C PHE A 200 -9.32 1.55 -1.70
N MET A 201 -9.44 1.90 -2.99
CA MET A 201 -10.63 2.57 -3.50
C MET A 201 -11.81 1.61 -3.49
N ILE A 202 -12.99 2.09 -3.09
CA ILE A 202 -14.23 1.32 -3.07
C ILE A 202 -15.14 1.76 -4.22
N LYS A 203 -15.59 0.79 -5.00
CA LYS A 203 -16.63 0.98 -6.00
C LYS A 203 -17.80 0.04 -5.71
N ILE A 204 -19.03 0.52 -5.85
CA ILE A 204 -20.21 -0.33 -5.74
C ILE A 204 -20.57 -0.86 -7.12
N ASP A 205 -20.66 -2.18 -7.24
CA ASP A 205 -21.07 -2.83 -8.49
C ASP A 205 -22.59 -2.74 -8.75
N ILE A 206 -22.99 -3.24 -9.90
CA ILE A 206 -24.42 -3.25 -10.31
C ILE A 206 -25.32 -4.12 -9.41
N TYR A 207 -24.73 -4.98 -8.58
CA TYR A 207 -25.42 -5.83 -7.60
C TYR A 207 -25.38 -5.25 -6.18
N ASN A 208 -25.01 -3.97 -6.05
CA ASN A 208 -24.81 -3.27 -4.77
C ASN A 208 -23.75 -3.93 -3.86
N LYS A 209 -22.71 -4.53 -4.46
CA LYS A 209 -21.61 -5.11 -3.70
C LYS A 209 -20.36 -4.25 -3.77
N PRO A 210 -19.64 -4.09 -2.66
CA PRO A 210 -18.39 -3.34 -2.65
C PRO A 210 -17.30 -4.10 -3.42
N LYS A 211 -16.67 -3.40 -4.35
CA LYS A 211 -15.49 -3.84 -5.10
C LYS A 211 -14.32 -2.95 -4.72
N ILE A 212 -13.15 -3.55 -4.51
CA ILE A 212 -11.95 -2.79 -4.22
C ILE A 212 -11.08 -2.60 -5.46
N LYS A 213 -10.33 -1.52 -5.43
CA LYS A 213 -9.19 -1.29 -6.32
C LYS A 213 -8.00 -0.84 -5.47
N LEU A 214 -6.96 -1.67 -5.36
CA LEU A 214 -5.70 -1.29 -4.74
C LEU A 214 -5.02 -0.26 -5.64
N ILE A 215 -4.64 0.87 -5.05
CA ILE A 215 -3.96 1.98 -5.70
C ILE A 215 -2.57 2.13 -5.10
N ASP A 216 -1.74 2.95 -5.60
CA ASP A 216 -0.43 3.38 -5.09
C ASP A 216 0.60 2.26 -4.79
N PHE A 217 1.58 2.17 -5.68
CA PHE A 217 2.72 1.27 -5.59
C PHE A 217 4.03 2.01 -5.29
N GLY A 218 3.96 3.25 -4.78
CA GLY A 218 5.11 4.11 -4.55
C GLY A 218 6.15 3.56 -3.57
N LEU A 219 5.74 2.63 -2.69
CA LEU A 219 6.62 1.93 -1.76
C LEU A 219 6.81 0.44 -2.09
N ALA A 220 6.16 -0.08 -3.15
CA ALA A 220 6.26 -1.48 -3.51
C ALA A 220 7.67 -1.88 -3.96
N THR A 221 8.00 -3.15 -3.76
CA THR A 221 9.32 -3.70 -4.15
C THR A 221 9.22 -5.17 -4.51
N TYR A 222 10.18 -5.69 -5.25
CA TYR A 222 10.27 -7.13 -5.47
C TYR A 222 10.75 -7.87 -4.22
N ILE A 223 10.25 -9.09 -4.01
CA ILE A 223 10.74 -9.99 -2.96
C ILE A 223 12.22 -10.28 -3.25
N PRO A 224 13.14 -9.97 -2.33
CA PRO A 224 14.56 -10.23 -2.53
C PRO A 224 14.84 -11.73 -2.71
N THR A 225 15.77 -12.04 -3.60
CA THR A 225 16.25 -13.41 -3.83
C THR A 225 17.47 -13.74 -2.95
N ASN A 226 17.89 -15.02 -2.95
CA ASN A 226 19.13 -15.48 -2.29
C ASN A 226 19.18 -15.25 -0.77
N GLY A 227 18.03 -15.32 -0.07
CA GLY A 227 17.97 -15.20 1.39
C GLY A 227 18.19 -13.79 1.92
N LYS A 228 18.30 -12.79 1.05
CA LYS A 228 18.38 -11.39 1.47
C LYS A 228 17.03 -10.93 2.06
N LYS A 229 17.10 -9.98 3.00
CA LYS A 229 15.93 -9.34 3.60
C LYS A 229 16.02 -7.83 3.45
N ILE A 230 14.85 -7.18 3.44
CA ILE A 230 14.74 -5.73 3.43
C ILE A 230 14.95 -5.23 4.86
N ARG A 231 15.68 -4.12 5.02
CA ARG A 231 16.00 -3.53 6.33
C ARG A 231 15.56 -2.08 6.47
N GLU A 232 15.30 -1.42 5.35
CA GLU A 232 14.83 -0.05 5.31
C GLU A 232 13.38 0.02 5.80
N PHE A 233 13.08 0.98 6.67
CA PHE A 233 11.72 1.27 7.12
C PHE A 233 10.98 2.04 6.02
N TYR A 234 9.93 1.44 5.49
CA TYR A 234 8.97 2.08 4.59
C TYR A 234 7.54 1.81 5.06
N GLY A 235 6.61 2.70 4.71
CA GLY A 235 5.20 2.56 5.00
C GLY A 235 4.70 3.40 6.18
N THR A 236 3.43 3.21 6.48
CA THR A 236 2.68 3.90 7.53
C THR A 236 2.84 3.14 8.85
N ARG A 237 3.26 3.84 9.91
CA ARG A 237 3.67 3.23 11.19
C ARG A 237 2.60 2.38 11.84
N GLU A 238 1.38 2.82 11.81
CA GLU A 238 0.21 2.19 12.44
C GLU A 238 -0.08 0.79 11.85
N TYR A 239 0.34 0.56 10.60
CA TYR A 239 0.19 -0.70 9.87
C TYR A 239 1.49 -1.51 9.78
N ALA A 240 2.60 -1.00 10.35
CA ALA A 240 3.90 -1.64 10.26
C ALA A 240 3.97 -2.91 11.11
N ALA A 241 4.52 -3.98 10.55
CA ALA A 241 4.71 -5.24 11.25
C ALA A 241 5.87 -5.16 12.28
N PRO A 242 5.83 -5.93 13.39
CA PRO A 242 6.87 -5.89 14.42
C PRO A 242 8.28 -6.09 13.88
N GLU A 243 8.47 -7.02 12.93
CA GLU A 243 9.77 -7.33 12.33
C GLU A 243 10.37 -6.20 11.50
N ILE A 244 9.59 -5.17 11.13
CA ILE A 244 10.12 -3.96 10.47
C ILE A 244 11.01 -3.16 11.44
N TYR A 245 10.72 -3.26 12.74
CA TYR A 245 11.52 -2.61 13.79
C TYR A 245 12.72 -3.43 14.25
N GLU A 246 12.86 -4.67 13.75
CA GLU A 246 13.95 -5.57 14.09
C GLU A 246 15.13 -5.43 13.11
N SER A 247 16.36 -5.65 13.62
CA SER A 247 17.58 -5.61 12.79
C SER A 247 17.70 -6.78 11.81
N SER A 248 16.94 -7.87 12.02
CA SER A 248 16.97 -9.08 11.19
C SER A 248 16.45 -8.86 9.77
N GLY A 249 15.65 -7.79 9.57
CA GLY A 249 15.00 -7.45 8.31
C GLY A 249 13.75 -8.31 8.04
N TYR A 250 12.96 -7.93 7.02
CA TYR A 250 11.64 -8.46 6.73
C TYR A 250 11.47 -8.89 5.27
N LEU A 251 10.38 -9.60 5.00
CA LEU A 251 9.90 -10.02 3.69
C LEU A 251 8.39 -9.79 3.57
N GLU A 252 7.72 -10.51 2.66
CA GLU A 252 6.32 -10.30 2.26
C GLU A 252 5.28 -10.36 3.38
N LYS A 253 5.55 -11.10 4.46
CA LYS A 253 4.57 -11.26 5.57
C LYS A 253 4.25 -9.98 6.34
N VAL A 254 4.92 -8.88 6.04
CA VAL A 254 4.55 -7.54 6.55
C VAL A 254 3.21 -7.07 5.97
N ASP A 255 2.89 -7.48 4.74
CA ASP A 255 1.60 -7.15 4.11
C ASP A 255 0.45 -7.90 4.79
N GLU A 256 0.64 -9.18 5.18
CA GLU A 256 -0.36 -9.93 5.96
C GLU A 256 -0.64 -9.32 7.33
N TRP A 257 0.39 -8.78 8.00
CA TRP A 257 0.19 -8.03 9.23
C TRP A 257 -0.67 -6.78 8.99
N ALA A 258 -0.34 -5.99 7.96
CA ALA A 258 -1.10 -4.80 7.61
C ALA A 258 -2.57 -5.13 7.30
N ILE A 259 -2.85 -6.25 6.58
CA ILE A 259 -4.22 -6.74 6.37
C ILE A 259 -4.89 -7.08 7.72
N GLY A 260 -4.15 -7.65 8.67
CA GLY A 260 -4.66 -7.91 10.02
C GLY A 260 -5.10 -6.63 10.74
N VAL A 261 -4.33 -5.54 10.61
CA VAL A 261 -4.69 -4.22 11.17
C VAL A 261 -5.93 -3.66 10.47
N ILE A 262 -5.98 -3.72 9.14
CA ILE A 262 -7.13 -3.29 8.33
C ILE A 262 -8.39 -4.09 8.71
N MET A 263 -8.28 -5.41 8.82
CA MET A 263 -9.39 -6.30 9.22
C MET A 263 -9.91 -5.95 10.61
N TYR A 264 -9.02 -5.71 11.57
CA TYR A 264 -9.41 -5.28 12.92
C TYR A 264 -10.18 -3.96 12.87
N ASN A 265 -9.67 -2.97 12.11
CA ASN A 265 -10.32 -1.68 11.93
C ASN A 265 -11.70 -1.82 11.28
N MET A 266 -11.84 -2.62 10.20
CA MET A 266 -13.13 -2.89 9.56
C MET A 266 -14.17 -3.49 10.53
N LEU A 267 -13.74 -4.41 11.41
CA LEU A 267 -14.64 -5.15 12.31
C LEU A 267 -14.99 -4.40 13.60
N THR A 268 -14.18 -3.43 14.00
CA THR A 268 -14.34 -2.75 15.29
C THR A 268 -14.51 -1.23 15.19
N GLY A 269 -14.14 -0.63 14.05
CA GLY A 269 -14.03 0.82 13.89
C GLY A 269 -12.83 1.44 14.62
N PHE A 270 -11.95 0.63 15.18
CA PHE A 270 -10.80 1.09 15.96
C PHE A 270 -9.50 0.49 15.46
N GLU A 271 -8.40 1.18 15.72
CA GLU A 271 -7.05 0.66 15.47
C GLU A 271 -6.62 -0.24 16.64
N PRO A 272 -5.97 -1.39 16.36
CA PRO A 272 -5.48 -2.29 17.40
C PRO A 272 -4.27 -1.73 18.17
N PHE A 273 -3.53 -0.82 17.55
CA PHE A 273 -2.31 -0.20 18.10
C PHE A 273 -2.45 1.31 18.08
N ARG A 274 -2.11 1.99 19.17
CA ARG A 274 -2.25 3.44 19.34
C ARG A 274 -1.08 4.02 20.10
N GLY A 275 -0.79 5.30 19.84
CA GLY A 275 0.18 6.12 20.53
C GLY A 275 0.09 7.56 20.03
N GLU A 276 0.53 8.52 20.82
CA GLU A 276 0.61 9.93 20.43
C GLU A 276 1.94 10.24 19.71
N THR A 277 2.93 9.39 19.93
CA THR A 277 4.27 9.51 19.34
C THR A 277 4.63 8.27 18.51
N PRO A 278 5.55 8.40 17.55
CA PRO A 278 6.05 7.25 16.78
C PRO A 278 6.62 6.12 17.66
N GLU A 279 7.26 6.46 18.76
CA GLU A 279 7.82 5.52 19.73
C GLU A 279 6.73 4.78 20.48
N GLU A 280 5.66 5.45 20.90
CA GLU A 280 4.51 4.82 21.56
C GLU A 280 3.76 3.88 20.63
N ILE A 281 3.57 4.25 19.36
CA ILE A 281 2.97 3.38 18.34
C ILE A 281 3.82 2.12 18.19
N LYS A 282 5.15 2.28 18.03
CA LYS A 282 6.09 1.17 17.98
C LYS A 282 5.99 0.25 19.20
N ASP A 283 6.00 0.82 20.41
CA ASP A 283 5.92 0.05 21.65
C ASP A 283 4.55 -0.66 21.76
N SER A 284 3.48 -0.02 21.31
CA SER A 284 2.16 -0.63 21.23
C SER A 284 2.18 -1.85 20.29
N ILE A 285 2.79 -1.75 19.11
CA ILE A 285 2.92 -2.86 18.16
C ILE A 285 3.75 -4.00 18.74
N LEU A 286 4.87 -3.70 19.40
CA LEU A 286 5.79 -4.70 19.91
C LEU A 286 5.27 -5.41 21.17
N PHE A 287 4.61 -4.68 22.09
CA PHE A 287 4.41 -5.15 23.46
C PHE A 287 2.97 -5.13 23.95
N SER A 288 2.04 -4.34 23.36
CA SER A 288 0.68 -4.27 23.88
C SER A 288 -0.11 -5.54 23.62
N GLN A 289 -1.03 -5.86 24.50
CA GLN A 289 -1.99 -6.97 24.30
C GLN A 289 -3.10 -6.50 23.34
N ILE A 290 -3.31 -7.25 22.25
CA ILE A 290 -4.39 -6.99 21.30
C ILE A 290 -5.70 -7.48 21.90
N ARG A 291 -6.72 -6.63 21.89
CA ARG A 291 -8.04 -6.92 22.44
C ARG A 291 -8.92 -7.60 21.39
N PHE A 292 -8.62 -8.86 21.09
CA PHE A 292 -9.38 -9.64 20.09
C PHE A 292 -10.82 -9.92 20.48
N GLU A 293 -11.13 -9.89 21.79
CA GLU A 293 -12.48 -10.13 22.33
C GLU A 293 -13.52 -9.11 21.88
N VAL A 294 -13.11 -7.92 21.41
CA VAL A 294 -14.02 -6.92 20.87
C VAL A 294 -14.54 -7.30 19.46
N ILE A 295 -13.89 -8.23 18.79
CA ILE A 295 -14.39 -8.79 17.53
C ILE A 295 -15.44 -9.85 17.89
N GLU A 296 -16.72 -9.54 17.69
CA GLU A 296 -17.84 -10.41 18.07
C GLU A 296 -17.85 -11.70 17.26
N ASP A 297 -17.54 -11.62 15.96
CA ASP A 297 -17.49 -12.76 15.05
C ASP A 297 -16.32 -13.69 15.35
N VAL A 298 -16.62 -14.91 15.80
CA VAL A 298 -15.62 -15.88 16.26
C VAL A 298 -14.68 -16.32 15.14
N ASP A 299 -15.21 -16.61 13.95
CA ASP A 299 -14.42 -17.08 12.81
C ASP A 299 -13.44 -15.99 12.36
N LEU A 300 -13.94 -14.77 12.21
CA LEU A 300 -13.14 -13.61 11.80
C LEU A 300 -12.10 -13.24 12.89
N ARG A 301 -12.47 -13.37 14.16
CA ARG A 301 -11.54 -13.19 15.28
C ARG A 301 -10.35 -14.14 15.20
N GLU A 302 -10.57 -15.43 14.90
CA GLU A 302 -9.48 -16.41 14.80
C GLU A 302 -8.57 -16.15 13.60
N ILE A 303 -9.12 -15.72 12.45
CA ILE A 303 -8.29 -15.29 11.31
C ILE A 303 -7.47 -14.05 11.66
N ASN A 304 -8.09 -13.07 12.33
CA ASN A 304 -7.38 -11.85 12.73
C ASN A 304 -6.22 -12.14 13.69
N LYS A 305 -6.37 -13.08 14.63
CA LYS A 305 -5.28 -13.56 15.50
C LYS A 305 -4.13 -14.19 14.71
N LYS A 306 -4.44 -14.94 13.63
CA LYS A 306 -3.40 -15.54 12.77
C LYS A 306 -2.65 -14.50 11.96
N LEU A 307 -3.33 -13.44 11.52
CA LEU A 307 -2.71 -12.30 10.80
C LEU A 307 -1.84 -11.44 11.72
N LEU A 308 -2.36 -11.09 12.91
CA LEU A 308 -1.65 -10.27 13.90
C LEU A 308 -0.77 -11.13 14.83
N ASN A 309 -0.17 -12.19 14.29
CA ASN A 309 0.83 -12.98 15.01
C ASN A 309 2.19 -12.30 14.91
N ARG A 310 2.76 -11.92 16.06
CA ARG A 310 4.10 -11.28 16.12
C ARG A 310 5.23 -12.19 15.63
N TYR A 311 5.07 -13.50 15.78
CA TYR A 311 6.02 -14.47 15.25
C TYR A 311 5.74 -14.70 13.77
N VAL A 312 6.61 -14.17 12.91
CA VAL A 312 6.47 -14.20 11.43
C VAL A 312 6.23 -15.63 10.91
N ALA A 313 6.93 -16.63 11.48
CA ALA A 313 6.78 -18.03 11.07
C ALA A 313 5.36 -18.58 11.26
N ASN A 314 4.63 -18.09 12.28
CA ASN A 314 3.28 -18.52 12.63
C ASN A 314 2.20 -17.65 11.98
N ARG A 315 2.58 -16.52 11.37
CA ARG A 315 1.62 -15.64 10.69
C ARG A 315 1.11 -16.34 9.43
N ILE A 316 -0.21 -16.37 9.26
CA ILE A 316 -0.85 -16.94 8.07
C ILE A 316 -0.46 -16.15 6.81
N CYS A 317 -0.28 -16.82 5.68
CA CYS A 317 -0.06 -16.15 4.40
C CYS A 317 -1.38 -15.82 3.70
N SER A 318 -1.35 -14.90 2.74
CA SER A 318 -2.54 -14.43 2.02
C SER A 318 -3.29 -15.55 1.32
N LYS A 319 -2.59 -16.52 0.73
CA LYS A 319 -3.20 -17.68 0.09
C LYS A 319 -4.02 -18.54 1.05
N ASP A 320 -3.46 -18.84 2.22
CA ASP A 320 -4.14 -19.69 3.20
C ASP A 320 -5.30 -18.93 3.85
N ALA A 321 -5.13 -17.63 4.14
CA ALA A 321 -6.18 -16.76 4.64
C ALA A 321 -7.34 -16.65 3.64
N LEU A 322 -7.05 -16.51 2.34
CA LEU A 322 -8.05 -16.51 1.27
C LEU A 322 -8.89 -17.80 1.26
N ASN A 323 -8.22 -18.96 1.41
CA ASN A 323 -8.91 -20.24 1.45
C ASN A 323 -9.81 -20.37 2.68
N GLU A 324 -9.35 -19.92 3.86
CA GLU A 324 -10.16 -19.93 5.07
C GLU A 324 -11.39 -19.02 4.96
N ILE A 325 -11.22 -17.79 4.49
CA ILE A 325 -12.32 -16.83 4.31
C ILE A 325 -13.33 -17.34 3.29
N LYS A 326 -12.90 -17.90 2.17
CA LYS A 326 -13.80 -18.50 1.17
C LYS A 326 -14.61 -19.65 1.75
N ARG A 327 -14.01 -20.50 2.60
CA ARG A 327 -14.71 -21.57 3.29
C ARG A 327 -15.79 -21.02 4.23
N ILE A 328 -15.44 -20.04 5.07
CA ILE A 328 -16.40 -19.39 5.98
C ILE A 328 -17.57 -18.80 5.20
N LYS A 329 -17.31 -18.12 4.09
CA LYS A 329 -18.37 -17.57 3.24
C LYS A 329 -19.32 -18.66 2.74
N ILE A 330 -18.80 -19.77 2.20
CA ILE A 330 -19.59 -20.87 1.69
C ILE A 330 -20.46 -21.48 2.80
N GLU A 331 -19.91 -21.69 3.99
CA GLU A 331 -20.63 -22.24 5.16
C GLU A 331 -21.79 -21.32 5.56
N ARG A 332 -21.56 -20.00 5.62
CA ARG A 332 -22.57 -18.99 5.94
C ARG A 332 -23.67 -18.92 4.86
N ASP A 333 -23.30 -18.91 3.59
CA ASP A 333 -24.26 -18.89 2.49
C ASP A 333 -25.15 -20.14 2.50
N ASN A 334 -24.60 -21.32 2.79
CA ASN A 334 -25.35 -22.56 2.91
C ASN A 334 -26.29 -22.54 4.12
N TYR A 335 -25.85 -22.01 5.25
CA TYR A 335 -26.68 -21.84 6.44
C TYR A 335 -27.87 -20.91 6.18
N LYS A 336 -27.62 -19.74 5.57
CA LYS A 336 -28.67 -18.77 5.18
C LYS A 336 -29.68 -19.40 4.21
N LYS A 337 -29.24 -20.19 3.21
CA LYS A 337 -30.13 -20.91 2.29
C LYS A 337 -30.97 -21.98 3.01
N GLY A 338 -30.39 -22.70 3.95
CA GLY A 338 -31.09 -23.68 4.80
C GLY A 338 -32.17 -23.03 5.67
N GLN A 339 -31.86 -21.92 6.32
CA GLN A 339 -32.82 -21.18 7.13
C GLN A 339 -33.97 -20.57 6.33
N LYS A 340 -33.72 -20.02 5.13
CA LYS A 340 -34.77 -19.53 4.23
C LYS A 340 -35.78 -20.61 3.85
N ARG A 341 -35.38 -21.90 3.87
CA ARG A 341 -36.30 -23.04 3.66
C ARG A 341 -37.12 -23.37 4.91
N ILE A 342 -36.62 -23.08 6.10
CA ILE A 342 -37.25 -23.40 7.38
C ILE A 342 -38.14 -22.26 7.88
N SER A 343 -37.77 -21.00 7.64
CA SER A 343 -38.41 -19.80 8.23
C SER A 343 -39.58 -19.24 7.39
N LYS A 344 -40.53 -20.06 7.03
CA LYS A 344 -41.90 -19.55 6.77
C LYS A 344 -42.66 -19.22 8.09
N LYS A 345 -42.01 -19.38 9.24
CA LYS A 345 -42.54 -19.04 10.57
C LYS A 345 -41.63 -18.01 11.24
N THR A 346 -42.24 -17.00 11.83
CA THR A 346 -41.70 -15.77 12.50
C THR A 346 -40.22 -15.80 12.90
N PRO A 347 -39.39 -14.82 12.44
CA PRO A 347 -37.95 -14.76 12.75
C PRO A 347 -37.68 -14.56 14.25
N SER A 348 -36.62 -15.18 14.77
CA SER A 348 -36.10 -14.92 16.11
C SER A 348 -35.64 -13.46 16.28
N ILE A 349 -35.54 -12.99 17.53
CA ILE A 349 -35.09 -11.61 17.83
C ILE A 349 -33.69 -11.34 17.23
N VAL A 350 -32.78 -12.32 17.25
CA VAL A 350 -31.42 -12.23 16.69
C VAL A 350 -31.49 -12.02 15.16
N LEU A 351 -32.30 -12.83 14.47
CA LEU A 351 -32.46 -12.70 13.02
C LEU A 351 -33.11 -11.35 12.62
N ARG A 352 -33.98 -10.78 13.46
CA ARG A 352 -34.54 -9.44 13.22
C ARG A 352 -33.49 -8.34 13.36
N LYS A 353 -32.57 -8.47 14.30
CA LYS A 353 -31.47 -7.52 14.51
C LYS A 353 -30.50 -7.56 13.31
N GLU A 354 -30.07 -8.73 12.88
CA GLU A 354 -29.23 -8.91 11.67
C GLU A 354 -29.88 -8.37 10.40
N ILE A 355 -31.20 -8.61 10.20
CA ILE A 355 -31.95 -8.08 9.06
C ILE A 355 -32.05 -6.55 9.14
N GLN A 356 -32.21 -5.99 10.34
CA GLN A 356 -32.28 -4.53 10.49
C GLN A 356 -30.92 -3.87 10.23
N GLU A 357 -29.83 -4.44 10.77
CA GLU A 357 -28.46 -3.98 10.52
C GLU A 357 -28.11 -4.05 9.02
N GLU A 358 -28.49 -5.14 8.33
CA GLU A 358 -28.32 -5.26 6.87
C GLU A 358 -29.13 -4.21 6.11
N LYS A 359 -30.34 -3.90 6.60
CA LYS A 359 -31.20 -2.87 5.99
C LYS A 359 -30.65 -1.45 6.21
N ASP A 360 -30.26 -1.11 7.42
CA ASP A 360 -29.69 0.20 7.75
C ASP A 360 -28.40 0.44 6.95
N TYR A 361 -27.59 -0.61 6.78
CA TYR A 361 -26.42 -0.62 5.93
C TYR A 361 -26.77 -0.41 4.44
N MET A 362 -27.79 -1.09 3.92
CA MET A 362 -28.23 -0.94 2.52
C MET A 362 -28.83 0.44 2.25
N ASP A 363 -29.58 1.01 3.21
CA ASP A 363 -30.12 2.37 3.13
C ASP A 363 -28.99 3.42 3.15
N TYR A 364 -27.97 3.23 3.99
CA TYR A 364 -26.74 4.05 3.96
C TYR A 364 -26.06 4.00 2.59
N TRP A 365 -25.90 2.79 2.03
CA TRP A 365 -25.32 2.60 0.71
C TRP A 365 -26.15 3.20 -0.42
N GLY A 366 -27.44 3.09 -0.35
CA GLY A 366 -28.33 3.80 -1.28
C GLY A 366 -28.06 5.29 -1.27
N THR A 367 -27.80 5.86 -0.10
CA THR A 367 -27.45 7.28 0.08
C THR A 367 -26.06 7.60 -0.45
N VAL A 368 -25.03 6.80 -0.13
CA VAL A 368 -23.65 6.98 -0.60
C VAL A 368 -23.57 6.84 -2.13
N THR A 369 -24.18 5.80 -2.70
CA THR A 369 -24.21 5.60 -4.16
C THR A 369 -24.99 6.69 -4.89
N SER A 370 -26.04 7.23 -4.29
CA SER A 370 -26.80 8.38 -4.80
C SER A 370 -25.93 9.65 -4.82
N ARG A 371 -25.17 9.92 -3.77
CA ARG A 371 -24.24 11.06 -3.69
C ARG A 371 -23.11 10.94 -4.70
N ILE A 372 -22.50 9.77 -4.83
CA ILE A 372 -21.43 9.49 -5.82
C ILE A 372 -21.98 9.71 -7.25
N LYS A 373 -23.19 9.21 -7.56
CA LYS A 373 -23.82 9.38 -8.88
C LYS A 373 -24.23 10.83 -9.18
N SER A 374 -24.56 11.62 -8.17
CA SER A 374 -24.92 13.04 -8.33
C SER A 374 -23.73 13.98 -8.44
N GLY A 375 -22.48 13.47 -8.36
CA GLY A 375 -21.27 14.30 -8.47
C GLY A 375 -21.02 15.21 -7.25
N TYR A 376 -21.73 14.98 -6.15
CA TYR A 376 -21.41 15.64 -4.89
C TYR A 376 -20.16 15.00 -4.27
N ASP A 377 -19.14 15.81 -4.10
CA ASP A 377 -17.90 15.43 -3.44
C ASP A 377 -18.19 14.98 -1.99
N LEU A 378 -17.62 13.85 -1.59
CA LEU A 378 -17.59 13.35 -0.22
C LEU A 378 -16.46 14.03 0.59
N PHE A 379 -16.04 15.25 0.20
CA PHE A 379 -15.02 16.03 0.89
C PHE A 379 -15.59 17.36 1.36
#